data_6af925ca2ba82c654683ba29a6c3bb32
#
_entry.id   6af925ca2ba82c654683ba29a6c3bb32
#
_cell.length_a   1.000
_cell.length_b   1.000
_cell.length_c   1.000
_cell.angle_alpha   90.00
_cell.angle_beta   90.00
_cell.angle_gamma   90.00
#
_symmetry.space_group_name_H-M   'P 1'
#
loop_
_entity.id
_entity.type
_entity.pdbx_description
1 polymer ?
#
loop_
_entity_poly.entity_id
_entity_poly.type
_entity_poly.pdbx_seq_one_letter_code
_entity_poly.pdbx_strand_id
1 'polypeptide(L)'
;MGDQDKRQAARLVDRIIEEVAAWPHVETNEHRFEGREFTLGPREVGHVHRWGIVDVPFTKRLRDALVDEGETEEHHVVPESGWTTRYVEGDDDVEQAIWLLRLSYLYHVNNLKKTPAGAEKFENVDVGTELEELEISDDVRAAFERRELPQ
;
A
#
# COMPACT_ATOMS: atom_id res chain seq x y z
N MET A 1 -17.65 -2.15 20.43
CA MET A 1 -16.24 -1.73 20.55
C MET A 1 -16.13 -0.58 21.54
N GLY A 2 -15.31 -0.75 22.56
CA GLY A 2 -15.14 0.26 23.59
C GLY A 2 -14.29 1.43 23.16
N ASP A 3 -14.34 2.53 23.92
CA ASP A 3 -13.53 3.73 23.65
C ASP A 3 -12.04 3.42 23.64
N GLN A 4 -11.60 2.50 24.49
CA GLN A 4 -10.21 2.10 24.59
C GLN A 4 -9.74 1.42 23.29
N ASP A 5 -10.57 0.57 22.69
CA ASP A 5 -10.25 -0.08 21.42
C ASP A 5 -10.16 0.94 20.29
N LYS A 6 -11.05 1.93 20.30
CA LYS A 6 -11.01 3.01 19.30
C LYS A 6 -9.76 3.85 19.43
N ARG A 7 -9.32 4.14 20.66
CA ARG A 7 -8.08 4.91 20.91
C ARG A 7 -6.87 4.12 20.47
N GLN A 8 -6.86 2.82 20.72
CA GLN A 8 -5.76 1.98 20.29
C GLN A 8 -5.69 1.91 18.77
N ALA A 9 -6.81 1.70 18.09
CA ALA A 9 -6.87 1.69 16.63
C ALA A 9 -6.35 3.01 16.07
N ALA A 10 -6.77 4.14 16.64
CA ALA A 10 -6.33 5.45 16.19
C ALA A 10 -4.82 5.62 16.35
N ARG A 11 -4.23 5.14 17.45
CA ARG A 11 -2.78 5.22 17.66
C ARG A 11 -2.01 4.38 16.64
N LEU A 12 -2.50 3.18 16.34
CA LEU A 12 -1.88 2.32 15.35
C LEU A 12 -1.95 2.94 13.96
N VAL A 13 -3.09 3.51 13.61
CA VAL A 13 -3.28 4.21 12.34
C VAL A 13 -2.38 5.44 12.25
N ASP A 14 -2.23 6.21 13.34
CA ASP A 14 -1.35 7.37 13.37
C ASP A 14 0.11 6.99 13.08
N ARG A 15 0.56 5.83 13.55
CA ARG A 15 1.91 5.34 13.24
C ARG A 15 2.07 5.07 11.75
N ILE A 16 1.04 4.52 11.12
CA ILE A 16 1.06 4.27 9.67
C ILE A 16 1.14 5.60 8.93
N ILE A 17 0.30 6.56 9.30
CA ILE A 17 0.28 7.88 8.66
C ILE A 17 1.64 8.57 8.76
N GLU A 18 2.23 8.55 9.95
CA GLU A 18 3.54 9.17 10.20
C GLU A 18 4.62 8.60 9.27
N GLU A 19 4.67 7.28 9.16
CA GLU A 19 5.65 6.60 8.32
C GLU A 19 5.45 6.91 6.84
N VAL A 20 4.24 6.73 6.34
CA VAL A 20 3.95 6.87 4.91
C VAL A 20 4.06 8.32 4.46
N ALA A 21 3.63 9.27 5.30
CA ALA A 21 3.70 10.69 4.98
C ALA A 21 5.14 11.18 4.80
N ALA A 22 6.11 10.47 5.37
CA ALA A 22 7.53 10.83 5.27
C ALA A 22 8.20 10.32 3.98
N TRP A 23 7.54 9.47 3.21
CA TRP A 23 8.12 8.93 1.98
C TRP A 23 8.24 10.01 0.89
N PRO A 24 9.27 9.92 0.02
CA PRO A 24 9.48 10.95 -1.01
C PRO A 24 8.26 11.23 -1.86
N HIS A 25 7.87 12.50 -1.90
CA HIS A 25 6.79 13.06 -2.72
C HIS A 25 5.38 12.58 -2.37
N VAL A 26 5.20 11.86 -1.27
CA VAL A 26 3.85 11.47 -0.83
C VAL A 26 3.14 12.70 -0.26
N GLU A 27 1.91 12.92 -0.72
CA GLU A 27 1.01 13.93 -0.18
C GLU A 27 -0.10 13.22 0.60
N THR A 28 -0.54 13.82 1.70
CA THR A 28 -1.64 13.29 2.49
C THR A 28 -2.84 14.23 2.37
N ASN A 29 -4.02 13.65 2.17
CA ASN A 29 -5.25 14.41 2.06
C ASN A 29 -6.31 13.80 2.96
N GLU A 30 -7.27 14.61 3.37
CA GLU A 30 -8.39 14.09 4.13
C GLU A 30 -9.22 13.16 3.24
N HIS A 31 -9.65 12.06 3.82
CA HIS A 31 -10.53 11.10 3.18
C HIS A 31 -11.82 10.99 4.00
N ARG A 32 -12.86 10.40 3.41
CA ARG A 32 -14.15 10.27 4.08
C ARG A 32 -14.01 9.63 5.46
N PHE A 33 -14.89 10.01 6.40
CA PHE A 33 -14.97 9.42 7.74
C PHE A 33 -13.67 9.51 8.53
N GLU A 34 -13.06 10.71 8.56
CA GLU A 34 -11.83 10.98 9.29
C GLU A 34 -10.62 10.16 8.84
N GLY A 35 -10.69 9.61 7.63
CA GLY A 35 -9.57 8.88 7.04
C GLY A 35 -8.51 9.80 6.47
N ARG A 36 -7.42 9.19 6.00
CA ARG A 36 -6.34 9.88 5.30
C ARG A 36 -6.00 9.09 4.05
N GLU A 37 -5.84 9.79 2.94
CA GLU A 37 -5.35 9.17 1.73
C GLU A 37 -3.93 9.63 1.43
N PHE A 38 -3.16 8.74 0.82
CA PHE A 38 -1.78 9.01 0.42
C PHE A 38 -1.72 9.00 -1.11
N THR A 39 -1.16 10.07 -1.69
CA THR A 39 -1.12 10.22 -3.14
C THR A 39 0.25 10.61 -3.66
N LEU A 40 0.50 10.25 -4.91
CA LEU A 40 1.64 10.71 -5.71
C LEU A 40 1.03 11.43 -6.92
N GLY A 41 0.80 12.74 -6.79
CA GLY A 41 0.04 13.48 -7.78
C GLY A 41 -1.38 12.93 -7.88
N PRO A 42 -1.86 12.57 -9.09
CA PRO A 42 -3.21 12.03 -9.25
C PRO A 42 -3.35 10.55 -8.87
N ARG A 43 -2.24 9.88 -8.53
CA ARG A 43 -2.25 8.44 -8.21
C ARG A 43 -2.41 8.23 -6.73
N GLU A 44 -3.38 7.40 -6.35
CA GLU A 44 -3.56 7.05 -4.95
C GLU A 44 -2.74 5.82 -4.59
N VAL A 45 -1.92 5.97 -3.54
CA VAL A 45 -1.12 4.88 -2.99
C VAL A 45 -1.97 4.00 -2.07
N GLY A 46 -2.89 4.60 -1.35
CA GLY A 46 -3.78 3.93 -0.42
C GLY A 46 -4.42 4.92 0.53
N HIS A 47 -5.31 4.41 1.37
CA HIS A 47 -5.91 5.25 2.41
C HIS A 47 -6.17 4.44 3.69
N VAL A 48 -6.28 5.15 4.79
CA VAL A 48 -6.53 4.54 6.09
C VAL A 48 -7.77 5.15 6.71
N HIS A 49 -8.50 4.33 7.47
CA HIS A 49 -9.63 4.76 8.28
C HIS A 49 -9.23 4.64 9.75
N ARG A 50 -9.65 5.60 10.57
CA ARG A 50 -9.23 5.67 11.97
C ARG A 50 -9.60 4.47 12.82
N TRP A 51 -10.59 3.71 12.39
CA TRP A 51 -11.00 2.51 13.14
C TRP A 51 -10.14 1.28 12.81
N GLY A 52 -9.05 1.45 12.07
CA GLY A 52 -8.09 0.36 11.86
C GLY A 52 -8.26 -0.39 10.56
N ILE A 53 -8.66 0.30 9.50
CA ILE A 53 -8.76 -0.29 8.17
C ILE A 53 -7.79 0.43 7.24
N VAL A 54 -7.00 -0.35 6.50
CA VAL A 54 -6.08 0.17 5.50
C VAL A 54 -6.48 -0.42 4.16
N ASP A 55 -6.85 0.43 3.22
CA ASP A 55 -7.22 0.02 1.87
C ASP A 55 -6.11 0.39 0.91
N VAL A 56 -5.64 -0.58 0.13
CA VAL A 56 -4.50 -0.40 -0.78
C VAL A 56 -4.87 -0.88 -2.17
N PRO A 57 -4.72 -0.02 -3.21
CA PRO A 57 -5.05 -0.40 -4.58
C PRO A 57 -3.88 -1.09 -5.26
N PHE A 58 -4.19 -2.19 -5.95
CA PHE A 58 -3.24 -2.91 -6.78
C PHE A 58 -3.90 -3.24 -8.12
N THR A 59 -3.13 -3.76 -9.05
CA THR A 59 -3.74 -4.41 -10.20
C THR A 59 -4.42 -5.69 -9.73
N LYS A 60 -5.40 -6.19 -10.47
CA LYS A 60 -6.08 -7.44 -10.09
C LYS A 60 -5.12 -8.60 -9.96
N ARG A 61 -4.15 -8.69 -10.88
CA ARG A 61 -3.12 -9.75 -10.85
C ARG A 61 -2.28 -9.68 -9.58
N LEU A 62 -1.83 -8.48 -9.22
CA LEU A 62 -1.02 -8.29 -8.00
C LEU A 62 -1.86 -8.55 -6.76
N ARG A 63 -3.10 -8.07 -6.75
CA ARG A 63 -4.04 -8.36 -5.66
C ARG A 63 -4.19 -9.87 -5.45
N ASP A 64 -4.42 -10.61 -6.53
CA ASP A 64 -4.64 -12.05 -6.44
C ASP A 64 -3.43 -12.76 -5.83
N ALA A 65 -2.22 -12.39 -6.26
CA ALA A 65 -1.02 -12.98 -5.70
C ALA A 65 -0.88 -12.68 -4.20
N LEU A 66 -1.16 -11.44 -3.80
CA LEU A 66 -1.06 -11.03 -2.39
C LEU A 66 -2.10 -11.72 -1.52
N VAL A 67 -3.33 -11.82 -2.00
CA VAL A 67 -4.41 -12.48 -1.27
C VAL A 67 -4.13 -13.98 -1.14
N ASP A 68 -3.67 -14.61 -2.21
CA ASP A 68 -3.34 -16.04 -2.20
C ASP A 68 -2.24 -16.37 -1.19
N GLU A 69 -1.30 -15.45 -0.98
CA GLU A 69 -0.20 -15.64 -0.03
C GLU A 69 -0.55 -15.20 1.38
N GLY A 70 -1.77 -14.71 1.60
CA GLY A 70 -2.20 -14.27 2.92
C GLY A 70 -1.64 -12.93 3.37
N GLU A 71 -1.05 -12.15 2.44
CA GLU A 71 -0.48 -10.85 2.77
C GLU A 71 -1.54 -9.79 3.06
N THR A 72 -2.72 -9.94 2.48
CA THR A 72 -3.85 -9.04 2.64
C THR A 72 -5.14 -9.77 2.30
N GLU A 73 -6.27 -9.07 2.44
CA GLU A 73 -7.59 -9.60 2.12
C GLU A 73 -8.22 -8.82 0.98
N GLU A 74 -9.23 -9.40 0.33
CA GLU A 74 -10.02 -8.70 -0.66
C GLU A 74 -10.69 -7.48 -0.04
N HIS A 75 -10.95 -6.45 -0.84
CA HIS A 75 -11.56 -5.22 -0.34
C HIS A 75 -12.93 -5.50 0.28
N HIS A 76 -13.20 -4.88 1.44
CA HIS A 76 -14.41 -5.12 2.22
C HIS A 76 -15.72 -4.64 1.56
N VAL A 77 -15.62 -3.79 0.54
CA VAL A 77 -16.79 -3.26 -0.17
C VAL A 77 -16.81 -3.71 -1.63
N VAL A 78 -15.65 -3.74 -2.29
CA VAL A 78 -15.54 -4.09 -3.72
C VAL A 78 -14.53 -5.23 -3.90
N PRO A 79 -14.87 -6.44 -3.45
CA PRO A 79 -13.90 -7.55 -3.42
C PRO A 79 -13.40 -7.98 -4.81
N GLU A 80 -14.14 -7.69 -5.87
CA GLU A 80 -13.75 -8.02 -7.24
C GLU A 80 -12.80 -7.01 -7.89
N SER A 81 -12.51 -5.90 -7.19
CA SER A 81 -11.59 -4.88 -7.70
C SER A 81 -10.14 -5.23 -7.36
N GLY A 82 -9.19 -4.42 -7.84
CA GLY A 82 -7.78 -4.54 -7.45
C GLY A 82 -7.49 -4.03 -6.05
N TRP A 83 -8.45 -3.40 -5.39
CA TRP A 83 -8.31 -2.91 -4.03
C TRP A 83 -8.23 -4.06 -3.03
N THR A 84 -7.46 -3.85 -1.98
CA THR A 84 -7.32 -4.80 -0.87
C THR A 84 -7.61 -4.10 0.44
N THR A 85 -7.95 -4.88 1.46
CA THR A 85 -8.17 -4.37 2.81
C THR A 85 -7.28 -5.14 3.79
N ARG A 86 -6.62 -4.39 4.67
CA ARG A 86 -5.88 -4.96 5.79
C ARG A 86 -6.44 -4.36 7.07
N TYR A 87 -6.85 -5.23 7.98
CA TYR A 87 -7.34 -4.80 9.29
C TYR A 87 -6.16 -4.65 10.23
N VAL A 88 -6.16 -3.56 11.00
CA VAL A 88 -5.05 -3.22 11.89
C VAL A 88 -5.54 -3.31 13.33
N GLU A 89 -5.11 -4.34 14.05
CA GLU A 89 -5.52 -4.60 15.42
C GLU A 89 -4.34 -4.61 16.39
N GLY A 90 -3.11 -4.71 15.89
CA GLY A 90 -1.89 -4.75 16.71
C GLY A 90 -0.68 -4.26 15.95
N ASP A 91 0.48 -4.29 16.61
CA ASP A 91 1.74 -3.81 16.04
C ASP A 91 2.16 -4.55 14.78
N ASP A 92 1.95 -5.87 14.73
CA ASP A 92 2.29 -6.67 13.56
C ASP A 92 1.49 -6.22 12.34
N ASP A 93 0.24 -5.83 12.55
CA ASP A 93 -0.62 -5.34 11.48
C ASP A 93 -0.15 -3.98 10.94
N VAL A 94 0.41 -3.13 11.81
CA VAL A 94 0.99 -1.86 11.39
C VAL A 94 2.14 -2.10 10.42
N GLU A 95 3.05 -3.01 10.76
CA GLU A 95 4.18 -3.35 9.89
C GLU A 95 3.71 -3.92 8.56
N GLN A 96 2.71 -4.81 8.59
CA GLN A 96 2.17 -5.41 7.39
C GLN A 96 1.46 -4.37 6.51
N ALA A 97 0.70 -3.46 7.11
CA ALA A 97 0.04 -2.39 6.37
C ALA A 97 1.07 -1.47 5.70
N ILE A 98 2.13 -1.13 6.41
CA ILE A 98 3.22 -0.31 5.84
C ILE A 98 3.89 -1.04 4.68
N TRP A 99 4.12 -2.35 4.82
CA TRP A 99 4.67 -3.18 3.75
C TRP A 99 3.80 -3.13 2.49
N LEU A 100 2.49 -3.28 2.66
CA LEU A 100 1.53 -3.23 1.54
C LEU A 100 1.51 -1.83 0.89
N LEU A 101 1.50 -0.79 1.72
CA LEU A 101 1.53 0.59 1.22
C LEU A 101 2.83 0.89 0.48
N ARG A 102 3.97 0.37 0.98
CA ARG A 102 5.25 0.54 0.30
C ARG A 102 5.26 -0.18 -1.04
N LEU A 103 4.71 -1.38 -1.12
CA LEU A 103 4.60 -2.10 -2.38
C LEU A 103 3.77 -1.31 -3.41
N SER A 104 2.64 -0.75 -2.98
CA SER A 104 1.81 0.12 -3.82
C SER A 104 2.59 1.37 -4.26
N TYR A 105 3.28 2.01 -3.32
CA TYR A 105 4.13 3.16 -3.59
C TYR A 105 5.16 2.83 -4.67
N LEU A 106 5.87 1.73 -4.52
CA LEU A 106 6.89 1.30 -5.49
C LEU A 106 6.29 1.01 -6.85
N TYR A 107 5.09 0.45 -6.87
CA TYR A 107 4.38 0.20 -8.14
C TYR A 107 4.12 1.52 -8.88
N HIS A 108 3.61 2.53 -8.17
CA HIS A 108 3.34 3.83 -8.77
C HIS A 108 4.62 4.54 -9.17
N VAL A 109 5.65 4.52 -8.32
CA VAL A 109 6.96 5.10 -8.65
C VAL A 109 7.54 4.44 -9.89
N ASN A 110 7.46 3.12 -9.98
CA ASN A 110 7.97 2.39 -11.14
C ASN A 110 7.30 2.86 -12.44
N ASN A 111 5.99 3.07 -12.41
CA ASN A 111 5.27 3.60 -13.57
C ASN A 111 5.63 5.05 -13.87
N LEU A 112 5.77 5.89 -12.84
CA LEU A 112 6.12 7.30 -13.01
C LEU A 112 7.54 7.46 -13.56
N LYS A 113 8.46 6.57 -13.22
CA LYS A 113 9.85 6.63 -13.71
C LYS A 113 9.98 6.30 -15.20
N LYS A 114 8.91 5.87 -15.86
CA LYS A 114 8.92 5.62 -17.30
C LYS A 114 9.00 6.90 -18.12
N THR A 115 8.72 8.05 -17.51
CA THR A 115 8.90 9.36 -18.15
C THR A 115 10.20 10.01 -17.66
N PRO A 116 10.84 10.89 -18.47
CA PRO A 116 12.04 11.59 -18.02
C PRO A 116 11.83 12.41 -16.74
N ALA A 117 10.69 13.10 -16.64
CA ALA A 117 10.36 13.90 -15.46
C ALA A 117 10.21 13.04 -14.22
N GLY A 118 9.53 11.90 -14.34
CA GLY A 118 9.36 10.98 -13.23
C GLY A 118 10.66 10.31 -12.81
N ALA A 119 11.49 9.93 -13.77
CA ALA A 119 12.80 9.34 -13.49
C ALA A 119 13.68 10.31 -12.69
N GLU A 120 13.66 11.59 -13.05
CA GLU A 120 14.40 12.62 -12.31
C GLU A 120 13.81 12.83 -10.91
N LYS A 121 12.50 12.96 -10.81
CA LYS A 121 11.82 13.20 -9.54
C LYS A 121 12.09 12.10 -8.52
N PHE A 122 12.10 10.85 -8.97
CA PHE A 122 12.28 9.68 -8.10
C PHE A 122 13.65 9.02 -8.27
N GLU A 123 14.68 9.79 -8.65
CA GLU A 123 16.01 9.24 -8.92
C GLU A 123 16.62 8.52 -7.73
N ASN A 124 16.24 8.91 -6.51
CA ASN A 124 16.76 8.29 -5.28
C ASN A 124 15.96 7.07 -4.82
N VAL A 125 14.91 6.70 -5.54
CA VAL A 125 14.11 5.51 -5.24
C VAL A 125 14.51 4.39 -6.22
N ASP A 126 15.23 3.40 -5.70
CA ASP A 126 15.62 2.23 -6.49
C ASP A 126 14.57 1.12 -6.28
N VAL A 127 13.63 1.03 -7.22
CA VAL A 127 12.51 0.10 -7.10
C VAL A 127 12.98 -1.34 -6.99
N GLY A 128 13.94 -1.75 -7.83
CA GLY A 128 14.42 -3.13 -7.81
C GLY A 128 15.04 -3.53 -6.48
N THR A 129 15.90 -2.66 -5.95
CA THR A 129 16.54 -2.91 -4.65
C THR A 129 15.52 -2.96 -3.52
N GLU A 130 14.55 -2.04 -3.53
CA GLU A 130 13.53 -2.01 -2.48
C GLU A 130 12.61 -3.22 -2.52
N LEU A 131 12.28 -3.72 -3.73
CA LEU A 131 11.49 -4.94 -3.84
C LEU A 131 12.23 -6.13 -3.23
N GLU A 132 13.55 -6.20 -3.41
CA GLU A 132 14.36 -7.24 -2.77
C GLU A 132 14.34 -7.10 -1.25
N GLU A 133 14.43 -5.89 -0.74
CA GLU A 133 14.38 -5.61 0.70
C GLU A 133 13.02 -5.99 1.30
N LEU A 134 11.94 -5.86 0.54
CA LEU A 134 10.61 -6.29 0.97
C LEU A 134 10.46 -7.82 0.97
N GLU A 135 11.40 -8.52 0.37
CA GLU A 135 11.39 -9.99 0.29
C GLU A 135 10.10 -10.53 -0.33
N ILE A 136 9.63 -9.89 -1.40
CA ILE A 136 8.44 -10.35 -2.11
C ILE A 136 8.72 -11.71 -2.78
N SER A 137 7.67 -12.51 -2.91
CA SER A 137 7.77 -13.81 -3.57
C SER A 137 7.94 -13.65 -5.09
N ASP A 138 8.33 -14.74 -5.74
CA ASP A 138 8.46 -14.75 -7.21
C ASP A 138 7.11 -14.46 -7.89
N ASP A 139 6.01 -14.98 -7.33
CA ASP A 139 4.68 -14.75 -7.89
C ASP A 139 4.25 -13.28 -7.75
N VAL A 140 4.54 -12.67 -6.60
CA VAL A 140 4.25 -11.25 -6.40
C VAL A 140 5.11 -10.40 -7.33
N ARG A 141 6.39 -10.74 -7.47
CA ARG A 141 7.29 -10.02 -8.39
C ARG A 141 6.80 -10.11 -9.84
N ALA A 142 6.41 -11.30 -10.29
CA ALA A 142 5.92 -11.49 -11.65
C ALA A 142 4.65 -10.66 -11.89
N ALA A 143 3.74 -10.64 -10.91
CA ALA A 143 2.52 -9.84 -11.00
C ALA A 143 2.82 -8.33 -10.99
N PHE A 144 3.78 -7.90 -10.16
CA PHE A 144 4.24 -6.50 -10.10
C PHE A 144 4.81 -6.05 -11.45
N GLU A 145 5.63 -6.89 -12.07
CA GLU A 145 6.30 -6.58 -13.34
C GLU A 145 5.42 -6.83 -14.55
N ARG A 146 4.21 -7.34 -14.36
CA ARG A 146 3.28 -7.71 -15.45
C ARG A 146 3.87 -8.76 -16.39
N ARG A 147 4.76 -9.59 -15.88
CA ARG A 147 5.31 -10.68 -16.67
C ARG A 147 4.32 -11.84 -16.69
N GLU A 148 4.15 -12.44 -17.87
CA GLU A 148 3.40 -13.67 -17.93
C GLU A 148 4.27 -14.77 -17.35
N LEU A 149 3.67 -15.57 -16.46
CA LEU A 149 4.37 -16.74 -15.95
C LEU A 149 4.49 -17.76 -17.08
N PRO A 150 5.63 -18.46 -17.20
CA PRO A 150 5.79 -19.53 -18.18
C PRO A 150 4.68 -20.55 -17.99
N GLN A 151 4.01 -20.88 -19.09
CA GLN A 151 2.97 -21.91 -19.07
C GLN A 151 3.60 -23.29 -19.11
#